data_3e63aa7b7abb7f14fbea7bb64ec90e80
#
_entry.id   3e63aa7b7abb7f14fbea7bb64ec90e80
#
_cell.length_a   1.000
_cell.length_b   1.000
_cell.length_c   1.000
_cell.angle_alpha   90.00
_cell.angle_beta   90.00
_cell.angle_gamma   90.00
#
_symmetry.space_group_name_H-M   'P 1'
#
loop_
_entity.id
_entity.type
_entity.pdbx_description
1 polymer ?
#
loop_
_entity_poly.entity_id
_entity_poly.type
_entity_poly.pdbx_seq_one_letter_code
_entity_poly.pdbx_strand_id
1 'polypeptide(L)'
;MRHNNNGEQDLDYIIMAMLRGMERAFLEYPKLSGGLIFCLAREFSVERNAIMIEKAIKYRRRGVVAIDFAGGARDSFHLKDYATVIDHAKKEGLAITTHSGEVDGANDMWEAVEFLQPKRIGHGIKAAYDKPLMKELAKREIVLEVCPMSNLMTKAVENLDEMKFILR
;
A
#
# COMPACT_ATOMS: atom_id res chain seq x y z
N MET A 1 -4.65 10.47 -3.49
CA MET A 1 -4.52 11.93 -3.43
C MET A 1 -5.85 12.48 -2.94
N ARG A 2 -5.88 13.03 -1.74
CA ARG A 2 -7.05 13.81 -1.29
C ARG A 2 -7.08 15.07 -2.12
N HIS A 3 -8.25 15.45 -2.60
CA HIS A 3 -8.42 16.68 -3.35
C HIS A 3 -7.78 17.85 -2.61
N ASN A 4 -6.90 18.58 -3.28
CA ASN A 4 -6.54 19.90 -2.83
C ASN A 4 -7.84 20.73 -2.85
N ASN A 5 -8.15 21.44 -1.78
CA ASN A 5 -9.37 22.27 -1.65
C ASN A 5 -9.51 23.34 -2.73
N ASN A 6 -8.50 23.54 -3.54
CA ASN A 6 -8.48 24.48 -4.67
C ASN A 6 -8.89 23.86 -6.02
N GLY A 7 -9.41 22.61 -6.00
CA GLY A 7 -10.07 22.08 -7.19
C GLY A 7 -9.14 21.65 -8.33
N GLU A 8 -7.84 21.41 -8.10
CA GLU A 8 -7.02 20.77 -9.12
C GLU A 8 -7.61 19.40 -9.44
N GLN A 9 -8.28 19.31 -10.56
CA GLN A 9 -8.94 18.10 -11.03
C GLN A 9 -8.05 17.28 -11.97
N ASP A 10 -6.96 17.86 -12.46
CA ASP A 10 -6.03 17.19 -13.35
C ASP A 10 -5.01 16.38 -12.56
N LEU A 11 -5.30 15.09 -12.40
CA LEU A 11 -4.40 14.13 -11.75
C LEU A 11 -3.04 14.07 -12.47
N ASP A 12 -2.99 14.21 -13.78
CA ASP A 12 -1.74 14.20 -14.54
C ASP A 12 -0.86 15.39 -14.14
N TYR A 13 -1.43 16.56 -13.92
CA TYR A 13 -0.67 17.73 -13.49
C TYR A 13 -0.03 17.53 -12.11
N ILE A 14 -0.79 17.00 -11.14
CA ILE A 14 -0.29 16.71 -9.80
C ILE A 14 0.84 15.67 -9.85
N ILE A 15 0.64 14.58 -10.60
CA ILE A 15 1.63 13.51 -10.76
C ILE A 15 2.91 14.07 -11.39
N MET A 16 2.79 14.86 -12.45
CA MET A 16 3.92 15.47 -13.13
C MET A 16 4.70 16.43 -12.25
N ALA A 17 4.00 17.21 -11.40
CA ALA A 17 4.66 18.09 -10.44
C ALA A 17 5.50 17.31 -9.43
N MET A 18 4.95 16.22 -8.87
CA MET A 18 5.68 15.34 -7.95
C MET A 18 6.90 14.69 -8.62
N LEU A 19 6.74 14.14 -9.82
CA LEU A 19 7.83 13.51 -10.57
C LEU A 19 8.96 14.49 -10.90
N ARG A 20 8.63 15.72 -11.32
CA ARG A 20 9.62 16.78 -11.56
C ARG A 20 10.38 17.16 -10.29
N GLY A 21 9.67 17.26 -9.15
CA GLY A 21 10.31 17.51 -7.85
C GLY A 21 11.32 16.42 -7.50
N MET A 22 10.95 15.16 -7.71
CA MET A 22 11.80 14.01 -7.46
C MET A 22 13.01 13.97 -8.41
N GLU A 23 12.80 14.20 -9.72
CA GLU A 23 13.86 14.27 -10.73
C GLU A 23 14.88 15.38 -10.36
N ARG A 24 14.41 16.55 -9.93
CA ARG A 24 15.26 17.64 -9.47
C ARG A 24 16.09 17.26 -8.24
N ALA A 25 15.47 16.59 -7.25
CA ALA A 25 16.17 16.12 -6.06
C ALA A 25 17.29 15.12 -6.40
N PHE A 26 17.08 14.22 -7.37
CA PHE A 26 18.09 13.27 -7.82
C PHE A 26 19.27 13.93 -8.54
N LEU A 27 19.01 15.04 -9.27
CA LEU A 27 20.09 15.82 -9.89
C LEU A 27 20.93 16.56 -8.83
N GLU A 28 20.27 17.09 -7.79
CA GLU A 28 20.94 17.83 -6.71
C GLU A 28 21.67 16.87 -5.75
N TYR A 29 21.11 15.68 -5.52
CA TYR A 29 21.63 14.64 -4.61
C TYR A 29 21.82 13.31 -5.35
N PRO A 30 22.93 13.11 -6.09
CA PRO A 30 23.11 11.93 -6.96
C PRO A 30 23.13 10.58 -6.26
N LYS A 31 23.30 10.55 -4.93
CA LYS A 31 23.21 9.33 -4.12
C LYS A 31 21.78 8.99 -3.69
N LEU A 32 20.84 9.89 -3.91
CA LEU A 32 19.44 9.67 -3.60
C LEU A 32 18.78 8.87 -4.72
N SER A 33 17.99 7.89 -4.35
CA SER A 33 17.09 7.15 -5.24
C SER A 33 15.73 6.97 -4.61
N GLY A 34 14.70 6.85 -5.42
CA GLY A 34 13.34 6.66 -4.91
C GLY A 34 12.34 6.51 -6.05
N GLY A 35 11.10 6.23 -5.68
CA GLY A 35 9.97 6.12 -6.60
C GLY A 35 8.67 6.49 -5.92
N LEU A 36 7.66 6.82 -6.71
CA LEU A 36 6.33 7.10 -6.21
C LEU A 36 5.53 5.81 -6.07
N ILE A 37 4.84 5.67 -4.95
CA ILE A 37 3.81 4.65 -4.71
C ILE A 37 2.45 5.36 -4.73
N PHE A 38 1.55 4.90 -5.59
CA PHE A 38 0.20 5.47 -5.64
C PHE A 38 -0.69 4.78 -4.62
N CYS A 39 -1.21 5.56 -3.69
CA CYS A 39 -2.14 5.07 -2.67
C CYS A 39 -3.57 5.02 -3.25
N LEU A 40 -4.16 3.84 -3.22
CA LEU A 40 -5.55 3.55 -3.55
C LEU A 40 -6.36 3.59 -2.26
N ALA A 41 -7.37 4.43 -2.21
CA ALA A 41 -8.18 4.59 -1.01
C ALA A 41 -9.22 3.46 -0.92
N ARG A 42 -9.27 2.78 0.22
CA ARG A 42 -10.27 1.73 0.50
C ARG A 42 -11.70 2.26 0.54
N GLU A 43 -11.88 3.57 0.75
CA GLU A 43 -13.17 4.25 0.70
C GLU A 43 -13.71 4.45 -0.72
N PHE A 44 -12.88 4.26 -1.76
CA PHE A 44 -13.31 4.47 -3.14
C PHE A 44 -13.77 3.18 -3.79
N SER A 45 -14.61 3.33 -4.84
CA SER A 45 -15.03 2.18 -5.65
C SER A 45 -13.87 1.64 -6.51
N VAL A 46 -14.04 0.43 -7.02
CA VAL A 46 -13.07 -0.21 -7.94
C VAL A 46 -12.80 0.67 -9.15
N GLU A 47 -13.86 1.23 -9.76
CA GLU A 47 -13.76 2.08 -10.96
C GLU A 47 -12.94 3.34 -10.68
N ARG A 48 -13.15 3.96 -9.51
CA ARG A 48 -12.40 5.15 -9.12
C ARG A 48 -10.93 4.86 -8.86
N ASN A 49 -10.64 3.76 -8.19
CA ASN A 49 -9.27 3.30 -7.96
C ASN A 49 -8.61 2.82 -9.25
N ALA A 50 -9.36 2.22 -10.20
CA ALA A 50 -8.83 1.82 -11.51
C ALA A 50 -8.26 3.01 -12.29
N ILE A 51 -8.86 4.20 -12.20
CA ILE A 51 -8.30 5.42 -12.80
C ILE A 51 -6.90 5.71 -12.25
N MET A 52 -6.68 5.53 -10.95
CA MET A 52 -5.37 5.74 -10.33
C MET A 52 -4.37 4.67 -10.75
N ILE A 53 -4.81 3.42 -10.94
CA ILE A 53 -3.98 2.32 -11.42
C ILE A 53 -3.52 2.62 -12.85
N GLU A 54 -4.41 3.03 -13.75
CA GLU A 54 -4.05 3.42 -15.12
C GLU A 54 -3.07 4.60 -15.15
N LYS A 55 -3.23 5.58 -14.25
CA LYS A 55 -2.25 6.65 -14.10
C LYS A 55 -0.90 6.13 -13.59
N ALA A 56 -0.89 5.20 -12.65
CA ALA A 56 0.36 4.59 -12.16
C ALA A 56 1.09 3.86 -13.30
N ILE A 57 0.38 3.10 -14.11
CA ILE A 57 0.92 2.41 -15.29
C ILE A 57 1.47 3.42 -16.30
N LYS A 58 0.70 4.47 -16.64
CA LYS A 58 1.11 5.54 -17.57
C LYS A 58 2.44 6.17 -17.17
N TYR A 59 2.63 6.42 -15.86
CA TYR A 59 3.81 7.11 -15.35
C TYR A 59 4.90 6.18 -14.80
N ARG A 60 4.78 4.86 -14.98
CA ARG A 60 5.75 3.87 -14.49
C ARG A 60 7.18 4.17 -14.96
N ARG A 61 7.36 4.44 -16.24
CA ARG A 61 8.70 4.75 -16.82
C ARG A 61 9.29 6.07 -16.32
N ARG A 62 8.50 6.88 -15.61
CA ARG A 62 8.92 8.16 -15.06
C ARG A 62 9.19 8.10 -13.55
N GLY A 63 9.06 6.93 -12.94
CA GLY A 63 9.38 6.75 -11.51
C GLY A 63 8.21 6.41 -10.62
N VAL A 64 7.04 6.06 -11.15
CA VAL A 64 5.99 5.39 -10.37
C VAL A 64 6.33 3.91 -10.31
N VAL A 65 6.53 3.38 -9.11
CA VAL A 65 7.08 2.02 -8.91
C VAL A 65 6.08 1.02 -8.36
N ALA A 66 5.06 1.49 -7.67
CA ALA A 66 4.10 0.60 -7.00
C ALA A 66 2.74 1.26 -6.81
N ILE A 67 1.79 0.44 -6.40
CA ILE A 67 0.51 0.85 -5.81
C ILE A 67 0.36 0.26 -4.42
N ASP A 68 -0.41 0.94 -3.57
CA ASP A 68 -0.67 0.59 -2.18
C ASP A 68 -2.16 0.74 -1.88
N PHE A 69 -2.75 -0.15 -1.10
CA PHE A 69 -4.10 0.01 -0.57
C PHE A 69 -4.02 0.50 0.87
N ALA A 70 -4.63 1.66 1.15
CA ALA A 70 -4.63 2.26 2.48
C ALA A 70 -5.94 3.01 2.77
N GLY A 71 -6.09 3.43 4.02
CA GLY A 71 -7.28 4.12 4.52
C GLY A 71 -8.27 3.17 5.18
N GLY A 72 -9.32 3.73 5.79
CA GLY A 72 -10.37 2.95 6.43
C GLY A 72 -11.20 2.18 5.40
N ALA A 73 -11.40 0.89 5.62
CA ALA A 73 -12.25 0.10 4.75
C ALA A 73 -13.73 0.46 4.96
N ARG A 74 -14.51 0.46 3.88
CA ARG A 74 -15.98 0.41 3.95
C ARG A 74 -16.39 -1.04 4.11
N ASP A 75 -17.56 -1.31 4.70
CA ASP A 75 -18.10 -2.67 4.86
C ASP A 75 -18.19 -3.44 3.53
N SER A 76 -18.32 -2.72 2.42
CA SER A 76 -18.37 -3.26 1.05
C SER A 76 -17.01 -3.39 0.36
N PHE A 77 -15.90 -3.07 1.06
CA PHE A 77 -14.57 -3.19 0.47
C PHE A 77 -14.06 -4.61 0.57
N HIS A 78 -13.71 -5.21 -0.57
CA HIS A 78 -13.06 -6.50 -0.65
C HIS A 78 -11.91 -6.47 -1.65
N LEU A 79 -10.75 -6.91 -1.24
CA LEU A 79 -9.57 -6.95 -2.11
C LEU A 79 -9.74 -7.85 -3.34
N LYS A 80 -10.58 -8.89 -3.23
CA LYS A 80 -10.93 -9.78 -4.36
C LYS A 80 -11.50 -9.04 -5.56
N ASP A 81 -12.24 -7.93 -5.34
CA ASP A 81 -12.90 -7.17 -6.40
C ASP A 81 -11.87 -6.42 -7.26
N TYR A 82 -10.66 -6.27 -6.74
CA TYR A 82 -9.54 -5.62 -7.44
C TYR A 82 -8.63 -6.62 -8.18
N ALA A 83 -8.83 -7.93 -8.07
CA ALA A 83 -7.91 -8.94 -8.60
C ALA A 83 -7.54 -8.69 -10.07
N THR A 84 -8.53 -8.41 -10.93
CA THR A 84 -8.30 -8.19 -12.37
C THR A 84 -7.44 -6.96 -12.65
N VAL A 85 -7.72 -5.82 -12.00
CA VAL A 85 -6.98 -4.57 -12.22
C VAL A 85 -5.58 -4.64 -11.59
N ILE A 86 -5.42 -5.40 -10.52
CA ILE A 86 -4.13 -5.67 -9.89
C ILE A 86 -3.26 -6.55 -10.77
N ASP A 87 -3.82 -7.60 -11.36
CA ASP A 87 -3.10 -8.46 -12.30
C ASP A 87 -2.63 -7.68 -13.53
N HIS A 88 -3.46 -6.75 -14.02
CA HIS A 88 -3.05 -5.83 -15.07
C HIS A 88 -1.87 -4.95 -14.63
N ALA A 89 -1.95 -4.31 -13.47
CA ALA A 89 -0.87 -3.50 -12.92
C ALA A 89 0.46 -4.26 -12.77
N LYS A 90 0.40 -5.51 -12.29
CA LYS A 90 1.57 -6.39 -12.18
C LYS A 90 2.18 -6.71 -13.55
N LYS A 91 1.35 -7.07 -14.54
CA LYS A 91 1.79 -7.35 -15.93
C LYS A 91 2.49 -6.14 -16.53
N GLU A 92 2.01 -4.94 -16.21
CA GLU A 92 2.63 -3.68 -16.62
C GLU A 92 3.87 -3.32 -15.77
N GLY A 93 4.25 -4.15 -14.79
CA GLY A 93 5.51 -4.04 -14.03
C GLY A 93 5.43 -3.13 -12.81
N LEU A 94 4.25 -2.86 -12.26
CA LEU A 94 4.09 -2.21 -10.96
C LEU A 94 4.21 -3.23 -9.83
N ALA A 95 4.91 -2.85 -8.77
CA ALA A 95 4.90 -3.60 -7.52
C ALA A 95 3.60 -3.34 -6.75
N ILE A 96 3.25 -4.26 -5.86
CA ILE A 96 2.06 -4.17 -5.01
C ILE A 96 2.49 -4.19 -3.55
N THR A 97 2.01 -3.24 -2.79
CA THR A 97 2.02 -3.25 -1.33
C THR A 97 0.61 -2.97 -0.82
N THR A 98 0.36 -3.15 0.45
CA THR A 98 -0.93 -2.85 1.07
C THR A 98 -0.77 -2.62 2.55
N HIS A 99 -1.50 -1.67 3.13
CA HIS A 99 -1.69 -1.60 4.56
C HIS A 99 -2.67 -2.71 4.96
N SER A 100 -2.27 -3.63 5.82
CA SER A 100 -3.12 -4.73 6.25
C SER A 100 -2.69 -5.27 7.60
N GLY A 101 -3.63 -5.80 8.38
CA GLY A 101 -3.35 -6.36 9.70
C GLY A 101 -2.89 -5.32 10.73
N GLU A 102 -3.36 -4.08 10.64
CA GLU A 102 -3.18 -3.03 11.65
C GLU A 102 -4.38 -3.04 12.61
N VAL A 103 -5.52 -2.55 12.16
CA VAL A 103 -6.76 -2.47 12.95
C VAL A 103 -7.65 -3.67 12.64
N ASP A 104 -7.78 -4.01 11.38
CA ASP A 104 -8.52 -5.17 10.91
C ASP A 104 -7.82 -6.47 11.34
N GLY A 105 -8.60 -7.56 11.37
CA GLY A 105 -8.07 -8.86 11.80
C GLY A 105 -7.14 -9.54 10.78
N ALA A 106 -6.69 -10.75 11.12
CA ALA A 106 -5.87 -11.58 10.23
C ALA A 106 -6.56 -11.92 8.89
N ASN A 107 -7.89 -11.89 8.83
CA ASN A 107 -8.66 -12.14 7.59
C ASN A 107 -8.33 -11.12 6.49
N ASP A 108 -8.14 -9.83 6.82
CA ASP A 108 -7.72 -8.81 5.85
C ASP A 108 -6.34 -9.14 5.27
N MET A 109 -5.45 -9.69 6.07
CA MET A 109 -4.13 -10.14 5.60
C MET A 109 -4.22 -11.38 4.71
N TRP A 110 -5.12 -12.32 5.01
CA TRP A 110 -5.35 -13.47 4.15
C TRP A 110 -5.86 -13.05 2.78
N GLU A 111 -6.82 -12.11 2.71
CA GLU A 111 -7.28 -11.54 1.44
C GLU A 111 -6.12 -10.87 0.67
N ALA A 112 -5.29 -10.10 1.37
CA ALA A 112 -4.13 -9.47 0.75
C ALA A 112 -3.15 -10.49 0.16
N VAL A 113 -2.84 -11.55 0.89
CA VAL A 113 -1.94 -12.63 0.45
C VAL A 113 -2.52 -13.39 -0.75
N GLU A 114 -3.82 -13.63 -0.77
CA GLU A 114 -4.50 -14.40 -1.81
C GLU A 114 -4.68 -13.58 -3.11
N PHE A 115 -5.26 -12.38 -3.01
CA PHE A 115 -5.68 -11.61 -4.17
C PHE A 115 -4.64 -10.60 -4.65
N LEU A 116 -3.89 -9.98 -3.74
CA LEU A 116 -2.86 -9.02 -4.12
C LEU A 116 -1.48 -9.65 -4.32
N GLN A 117 -1.16 -10.72 -3.59
CA GLN A 117 0.15 -11.37 -3.61
C GLN A 117 1.31 -10.33 -3.48
N PRO A 118 1.27 -9.48 -2.46
CA PRO A 118 2.23 -8.40 -2.32
C PRO A 118 3.60 -8.95 -1.93
N LYS A 119 4.66 -8.18 -2.19
CA LYS A 119 5.99 -8.47 -1.63
C LYS A 119 6.19 -7.83 -0.27
N ARG A 120 5.38 -6.83 0.09
CA ARG A 120 5.46 -6.07 1.33
C ARG A 120 4.05 -5.79 1.82
N ILE A 121 3.85 -5.85 3.13
CA ILE A 121 2.60 -5.49 3.81
C ILE A 121 2.92 -4.46 4.88
N GLY A 122 2.30 -3.28 4.79
CA GLY A 122 2.35 -2.27 5.84
C GLY A 122 1.69 -2.79 7.12
N HIS A 123 2.32 -2.58 8.26
CA HIS A 123 1.97 -3.07 9.58
C HIS A 123 2.07 -4.59 9.75
N GLY A 124 1.05 -5.33 9.38
CA GLY A 124 1.01 -6.79 9.44
C GLY A 124 1.01 -7.39 10.85
N ILE A 125 0.78 -6.59 11.90
CA ILE A 125 0.96 -7.03 13.30
C ILE A 125 -0.03 -8.12 13.74
N LYS A 126 -1.20 -8.17 13.10
CA LYS A 126 -2.21 -9.20 13.42
C LYS A 126 -1.79 -10.61 13.00
N ALA A 127 -0.76 -10.75 12.16
CA ALA A 127 -0.16 -12.06 11.85
C ALA A 127 0.39 -12.78 13.09
N ALA A 128 0.85 -12.04 14.11
CA ALA A 128 1.36 -12.63 15.36
C ALA A 128 0.33 -13.52 16.09
N TYR A 129 -0.96 -13.31 15.82
CA TYR A 129 -2.06 -14.06 16.42
C TYR A 129 -2.60 -15.17 15.51
N ASP A 130 -2.01 -15.36 14.31
CA ASP A 130 -2.41 -16.37 13.32
C ASP A 130 -1.18 -17.15 12.82
N LYS A 131 -0.89 -18.28 13.49
CA LYS A 131 0.27 -19.12 13.14
C LYS A 131 0.26 -19.66 11.70
N PRO A 132 -0.88 -20.09 11.12
CA PRO A 132 -0.96 -20.43 9.69
C PRO A 132 -0.56 -19.27 8.79
N LEU A 133 -1.05 -18.07 9.06
CA LEU A 133 -0.72 -16.86 8.31
C LEU A 133 0.78 -16.55 8.39
N MET A 134 1.38 -16.59 9.58
CA MET A 134 2.83 -16.39 9.74
C MET A 134 3.65 -17.34 8.87
N LYS A 135 3.26 -18.62 8.81
CA LYS A 135 3.93 -19.62 7.97
C LYS A 135 3.78 -19.31 6.48
N GLU A 136 2.61 -18.87 6.06
CA GLU A 136 2.36 -18.52 4.65
C GLU A 136 3.12 -17.26 4.24
N LEU A 137 3.16 -16.23 5.11
CA LEU A 137 3.97 -15.02 4.90
C LEU A 137 5.46 -15.36 4.74
N ALA A 138 6.00 -16.19 5.64
CA ALA A 138 7.39 -16.64 5.58
C ALA A 138 7.67 -17.46 4.31
N LYS A 139 6.79 -18.41 3.95
CA LYS A 139 6.90 -19.23 2.74
C LYS A 139 6.92 -18.39 1.46
N ARG A 140 6.14 -17.30 1.40
CA ARG A 140 6.09 -16.39 0.26
C ARG A 140 7.12 -15.27 0.32
N GLU A 141 7.95 -15.24 1.38
CA GLU A 141 8.96 -14.20 1.62
C GLU A 141 8.35 -12.78 1.62
N ILE A 142 7.15 -12.62 2.22
CA ILE A 142 6.49 -11.34 2.33
C ILE A 142 7.08 -10.55 3.51
N VAL A 143 7.56 -9.35 3.25
CA VAL A 143 8.13 -8.46 4.26
C VAL A 143 7.01 -7.69 4.97
N LEU A 144 7.03 -7.65 6.30
CA LEU A 144 6.14 -6.81 7.10
C LEU A 144 6.85 -5.50 7.46
N GLU A 145 6.21 -4.39 7.21
CA GLU A 145 6.68 -3.03 7.52
C GLU A 145 6.06 -2.57 8.85
N VAL A 146 6.56 -3.13 9.95
CA VAL A 146 6.00 -2.88 11.28
C VAL A 146 6.27 -1.45 11.72
N CYS A 147 5.22 -0.73 12.14
CA CYS A 147 5.25 0.68 12.54
C CYS A 147 4.82 0.84 14.01
N PRO A 148 5.70 0.56 15.02
CA PRO A 148 5.31 0.49 16.43
C PRO A 148 4.61 1.74 16.96
N MET A 149 5.12 2.92 16.64
CA MET A 149 4.54 4.19 17.11
C MET A 149 3.19 4.47 16.46
N SER A 150 3.04 4.18 15.17
CA SER A 150 1.75 4.30 14.47
C SER A 150 0.72 3.36 15.09
N ASN A 151 1.11 2.09 15.32
CA ASN A 151 0.23 1.09 15.92
C ASN A 151 -0.24 1.47 17.32
N LEU A 152 0.60 2.13 18.11
CA LEU A 152 0.20 2.68 19.42
C LEU A 152 -0.76 3.87 19.26
N MET A 153 -0.47 4.80 18.33
CA MET A 153 -1.30 5.98 18.10
C MET A 153 -2.69 5.63 17.53
N THR A 154 -2.77 4.63 16.66
CA THR A 154 -4.03 4.12 16.10
C THR A 154 -4.77 3.19 17.06
N LYS A 155 -4.18 2.92 18.24
CA LYS A 155 -4.71 1.96 19.22
C LYS A 155 -4.87 0.53 18.66
N ALA A 156 -4.07 0.19 17.66
CA ALA A 156 -3.98 -1.18 17.14
C ALA A 156 -3.30 -2.12 18.15
N VAL A 157 -2.50 -1.53 19.05
CA VAL A 157 -1.95 -2.15 20.26
C VAL A 157 -2.16 -1.24 21.46
N GLU A 158 -2.25 -1.82 22.65
CA GLU A 158 -2.49 -1.07 23.88
C GLU A 158 -1.23 -0.40 24.43
N ASN A 159 -0.09 -1.05 24.24
CA ASN A 159 1.19 -0.58 24.77
C ASN A 159 2.38 -1.19 24.03
N LEU A 160 3.60 -0.72 24.37
CA LEU A 160 4.84 -1.19 23.74
C LEU A 160 5.24 -2.61 24.15
N ASP A 161 4.73 -3.13 25.27
CA ASP A 161 5.05 -4.51 25.68
C ASP A 161 4.30 -5.54 24.81
N GLU A 162 3.09 -5.20 24.37
CA GLU A 162 2.39 -5.97 23.34
C GLU A 162 3.18 -5.97 22.03
N MET A 163 3.75 -4.84 21.62
CA MET A 163 4.62 -4.78 20.44
C MET A 163 5.87 -5.67 20.56
N LYS A 164 6.48 -5.77 21.75
CA LYS A 164 7.60 -6.69 21.98
C LYS A 164 7.20 -8.15 21.81
N PHE A 165 5.98 -8.51 22.20
CA PHE A 165 5.45 -9.86 21.96
C PHE A 165 5.27 -10.14 20.47
N ILE A 166 4.70 -9.19 19.73
CA ILE A 166 4.47 -9.31 18.28
C ILE A 166 5.78 -9.45 17.49
N LEU A 167 6.87 -8.84 17.96
CA LEU A 167 8.18 -8.84 17.29
C LEU A 167 9.11 -10.02 17.68
N ARG A 168 8.65 -10.94 18.55
CA ARG A 168 9.38 -12.17 18.94
C ARG A 168 9.07 -13.32 18.01
#